data_11bc0dbf64e372c4c88d61769d9745fc
#
_entry.id   11bc0dbf64e372c4c88d61769d9745fc
#
_cell.length_a   1.000
_cell.length_b   1.000
_cell.length_c   1.000
_cell.angle_alpha   90.00
_cell.angle_beta   90.00
_cell.angle_gamma   90.00
#
_symmetry.space_group_name_H-M   'P 1'
#
loop_
_entity.id
_entity.type
_entity.pdbx_description
1 polymer ?
#
loop_
_entity_poly.entity_id
_entity_poly.type
_entity_poly.pdbx_seq_one_letter_code
_entity_poly.pdbx_strand_id
1 'polypeptide(L)'
;MILIDLGSIRNPAANCGVYGFKPTAFRIPTDGWCSIAAGADAIPAVIGPLSTSLEGIKLFMSTVIDSKPWLSEPALIPMPWNYQACSPHQPLKIGVMWHDEVVTPHPPITRALCEVVTKLDAMPNIEIVDWKPHLHSEAWAILSSLYFTDGGEETKALLAESGEPWMPLTSFIVKDNPCVKKLTPKKMYYWQEEREAYRKEHAKIWNDTATGAGGEGMVDIILCPVGPGVAPKHNTAKYWSYTSQWNLLDYPAVAFPVSKVDKEKDNVNEEFSAMTDVDEENHNLCRLFLLEYHAVD
;
A
#
# COMPACT_ATOMS: atom_id res chain seq x y z
N MET A 1 -6.74 15.16 -7.29
CA MET A 1 -7.68 14.02 -7.25
C MET A 1 -7.44 13.31 -5.94
N ILE A 2 -8.48 13.06 -5.21
CA ILE A 2 -8.44 12.46 -3.87
C ILE A 2 -9.04 11.07 -4.01
N LEU A 3 -8.31 10.04 -3.64
CA LEU A 3 -8.73 8.64 -3.76
C LEU A 3 -8.64 7.93 -2.42
N ILE A 4 -9.52 6.99 -2.23
CA ILE A 4 -9.76 6.29 -0.98
C ILE A 4 -9.67 4.80 -1.23
N ASP A 5 -8.95 4.11 -0.36
CA ASP A 5 -9.03 2.70 -0.05
C ASP A 5 -8.12 1.70 -0.77
N LEU A 6 -7.78 0.59 -0.09
CA LEU A 6 -7.09 -0.64 -0.55
C LEU A 6 -5.82 -0.42 -1.43
N GLY A 7 -5.06 0.63 -1.15
CA GLY A 7 -3.96 1.04 -2.02
C GLY A 7 -4.33 2.13 -3.01
N SER A 8 -5.53 2.65 -2.94
CA SER A 8 -6.15 3.59 -3.90
C SER A 8 -5.41 4.89 -4.15
N ILE A 9 -4.48 5.31 -3.28
CA ILE A 9 -3.58 6.43 -3.51
C ILE A 9 -2.30 5.93 -4.18
N ARG A 10 -1.64 4.93 -3.61
CA ARG A 10 -0.30 4.50 -4.00
C ARG A 10 -0.29 3.69 -5.29
N ASN A 11 -1.20 2.74 -5.44
CA ASN A 11 -1.27 1.91 -6.64
C ASN A 11 -1.65 2.74 -7.89
N PRO A 12 -2.69 3.60 -7.88
CA PRO A 12 -2.93 4.52 -8.99
C PRO A 12 -1.76 5.47 -9.26
N ALA A 13 -1.06 5.96 -8.23
CA ALA A 13 0.11 6.79 -8.42
C ALA A 13 1.21 6.04 -9.17
N ALA A 14 1.51 4.80 -8.79
CA ALA A 14 2.48 3.95 -9.47
C ALA A 14 2.06 3.68 -10.93
N ASN A 15 0.80 3.33 -11.17
CA ASN A 15 0.27 3.06 -12.51
C ASN A 15 0.30 4.30 -13.42
N CYS A 16 0.21 5.50 -12.85
CA CYS A 16 0.24 6.76 -13.59
C CYS A 16 1.64 7.42 -13.63
N GLY A 17 2.64 6.84 -12.96
CA GLY A 17 3.99 7.40 -12.89
C GLY A 17 4.05 8.76 -12.15
N VAL A 18 3.25 8.92 -11.10
CA VAL A 18 3.21 10.14 -10.27
C VAL A 18 3.47 9.82 -8.81
N TYR A 19 3.67 10.87 -8.00
CA TYR A 19 3.77 10.71 -6.54
C TYR A 19 2.38 10.51 -5.93
N GLY A 20 2.28 9.61 -4.95
CA GLY A 20 1.07 9.42 -4.17
C GLY A 20 1.41 9.22 -2.70
N PHE A 21 0.78 9.98 -1.81
CA PHE A 21 1.05 9.89 -0.37
C PHE A 21 -0.20 9.47 0.40
N LYS A 22 -0.11 8.34 1.09
CA LYS A 22 -1.08 7.91 2.10
C LYS A 22 -0.59 8.41 3.47
N PRO A 23 -1.24 9.39 4.08
CA PRO A 23 -0.94 9.76 5.47
C PRO A 23 -1.43 8.68 6.44
N THR A 24 -1.05 8.76 7.71
CA THR A 24 -1.69 8.08 8.81
C THR A 24 -3.15 8.52 8.92
N ALA A 25 -4.03 7.64 9.38
CA ALA A 25 -5.44 7.95 9.64
C ALA A 25 -5.59 9.15 10.59
N PHE A 26 -6.72 9.82 10.51
CA PHE A 26 -7.05 10.98 11.33
C PHE A 26 -6.12 12.20 11.19
N ARG A 27 -5.42 12.32 10.04
CA ARG A 27 -4.60 13.50 9.72
C ARG A 27 -5.26 14.45 8.73
N ILE A 28 -6.04 13.93 7.82
CA ILE A 28 -6.73 14.68 6.76
C ILE A 28 -8.23 14.52 6.96
N PRO A 29 -9.02 15.61 6.87
CA PRO A 29 -10.46 15.56 7.05
C PRO A 29 -11.14 14.69 5.99
N THR A 30 -12.18 13.99 6.43
CA THR A 30 -12.98 13.09 5.60
C THR A 30 -14.46 13.50 5.57
N ASP A 31 -14.84 14.53 6.30
CA ASP A 31 -16.22 15.00 6.36
C ASP A 31 -16.73 15.41 4.97
N GLY A 32 -17.95 15.03 4.67
CA GLY A 32 -18.59 15.29 3.37
C GLY A 32 -18.24 14.30 2.25
N TRP A 33 -17.43 13.28 2.49
CA TRP A 33 -17.21 12.24 1.49
C TRP A 33 -18.34 11.20 1.48
N CYS A 34 -18.60 10.58 0.33
CA CYS A 34 -19.49 9.43 0.23
C CYS A 34 -18.69 8.14 0.32
N SER A 35 -19.07 7.28 1.24
CA SER A 35 -18.44 5.96 1.45
C SER A 35 -19.51 4.89 1.54
N ILE A 36 -19.20 3.72 1.01
CA ILE A 36 -19.85 2.48 1.43
C ILE A 36 -19.38 2.15 2.85
N ALA A 37 -20.19 1.51 3.65
CA ALA A 37 -19.88 1.19 5.05
C ALA A 37 -19.55 2.44 5.92
N ALA A 38 -20.40 3.47 5.82
CA ALA A 38 -20.29 4.65 6.67
C ALA A 38 -20.25 4.25 8.16
N GLY A 39 -19.26 4.76 8.90
CA GLY A 39 -19.04 4.42 10.32
C GLY A 39 -18.18 3.17 10.54
N ALA A 40 -17.70 2.49 9.51
CA ALA A 40 -16.70 1.43 9.68
C ALA A 40 -15.33 2.05 9.98
N ASP A 41 -14.79 1.75 11.15
CA ASP A 41 -13.52 2.28 11.65
C ASP A 41 -12.45 1.20 11.89
N ALA A 42 -12.81 -0.05 11.62
CA ALA A 42 -11.87 -1.17 11.82
C ALA A 42 -10.58 -1.03 11.02
N ILE A 43 -10.70 -0.56 9.78
CA ILE A 43 -9.58 -0.11 8.94
C ILE A 43 -9.94 1.30 8.47
N PRO A 44 -9.45 2.36 9.12
CA PRO A 44 -9.83 3.71 8.78
C PRO A 44 -9.42 4.06 7.36
N ALA A 45 -10.36 4.58 6.62
CA ALA A 45 -10.09 5.08 5.30
C ALA A 45 -9.36 6.44 5.36
N VAL A 46 -8.51 6.71 4.37
CA VAL A 46 -7.58 7.84 4.39
C VAL A 46 -7.64 8.60 3.06
N ILE A 47 -7.76 9.90 3.12
CA ILE A 47 -7.56 10.80 1.98
C ILE A 47 -6.08 11.16 1.86
N GLY A 48 -5.56 11.19 0.64
CA GLY A 48 -4.19 11.62 0.38
C GLY A 48 -3.98 12.14 -1.04
N PRO A 49 -2.96 12.99 -1.23
CA PRO A 49 -2.70 13.63 -2.52
C PRO A 49 -1.98 12.72 -3.52
N LEU A 50 -2.32 12.92 -4.81
CA LEU A 50 -1.51 12.52 -5.95
C LEU A 50 -0.99 13.79 -6.64
N SER A 51 0.29 13.79 -7.01
CA SER A 51 0.93 14.94 -7.65
C SER A 51 2.05 14.52 -8.58
N THR A 52 2.36 15.35 -9.56
CA THR A 52 3.52 15.17 -10.43
C THR A 52 4.85 15.60 -9.76
N SER A 53 4.78 16.16 -8.54
CA SER A 53 5.97 16.57 -7.79
C SER A 53 5.81 16.30 -6.28
N LEU A 54 6.93 16.11 -5.60
CA LEU A 54 6.96 15.97 -4.14
C LEU A 54 6.56 17.27 -3.44
N GLU A 55 6.91 18.42 -4.03
CA GLU A 55 6.52 19.74 -3.54
C GLU A 55 5.01 19.93 -3.53
N GLY A 56 4.32 19.39 -4.56
CA GLY A 56 2.84 19.38 -4.60
C GLY A 56 2.23 18.55 -3.47
N ILE A 57 2.84 17.40 -3.13
CA ILE A 57 2.44 16.60 -1.96
C ILE A 57 2.61 17.41 -0.66
N LYS A 58 3.78 18.03 -0.47
CA LYS A 58 4.08 18.84 0.72
C LYS A 58 3.12 20.04 0.84
N LEU A 59 2.90 20.74 -0.27
CA LEU A 59 1.98 21.90 -0.30
C LEU A 59 0.56 21.49 0.10
N PHE A 60 0.03 20.40 -0.46
CA PHE A 60 -1.28 19.89 -0.09
C PHE A 60 -1.37 19.58 1.41
N MET A 61 -0.42 18.77 1.90
CA MET A 61 -0.41 18.33 3.30
C MET A 61 -0.29 19.51 4.27
N SER A 62 0.65 20.42 4.03
CA SER A 62 0.82 21.59 4.90
C SER A 62 -0.40 22.50 4.88
N THR A 63 -0.95 22.81 3.69
CA THR A 63 -2.11 23.69 3.56
C THR A 63 -3.34 23.14 4.30
N VAL A 64 -3.61 21.84 4.15
CA VAL A 64 -4.76 21.22 4.82
C VAL A 64 -4.55 21.16 6.33
N ILE A 65 -3.36 20.77 6.80
CA ILE A 65 -3.09 20.67 8.23
C ILE A 65 -3.04 22.05 8.91
N ASP A 66 -2.49 23.08 8.24
CA ASP A 66 -2.43 24.45 8.76
C ASP A 66 -3.82 25.11 8.88
N SER A 67 -4.81 24.63 8.12
CA SER A 67 -6.21 25.05 8.30
C SER A 67 -6.83 24.58 9.62
N LYS A 68 -6.10 23.76 10.41
CA LYS A 68 -6.53 23.17 11.69
C LYS A 68 -7.86 22.43 11.58
N PRO A 69 -7.95 21.43 10.70
CA PRO A 69 -9.21 20.74 10.39
C PRO A 69 -9.83 20.05 11.61
N TRP A 70 -9.05 19.73 12.63
CA TRP A 70 -9.54 19.18 13.91
C TRP A 70 -10.47 20.11 14.70
N LEU A 71 -10.57 21.38 14.33
CA LEU A 71 -11.56 22.30 14.89
C LEU A 71 -12.97 22.05 14.35
N SER A 72 -13.07 21.45 13.15
CA SER A 72 -14.33 21.10 12.50
C SER A 72 -14.65 19.63 12.61
N GLU A 73 -13.63 18.75 12.52
CA GLU A 73 -13.74 17.30 12.58
C GLU A 73 -13.00 16.77 13.82
N PRO A 74 -13.71 16.55 14.96
CA PRO A 74 -13.08 16.26 16.26
C PRO A 74 -12.30 14.94 16.32
N ALA A 75 -12.52 14.03 15.37
CA ALA A 75 -11.78 12.77 15.29
C ALA A 75 -10.33 12.96 14.83
N LEU A 76 -10.00 14.12 14.23
CA LEU A 76 -8.67 14.37 13.72
C LEU A 76 -7.67 14.68 14.84
N ILE A 77 -6.43 14.20 14.64
CA ILE A 77 -5.33 14.43 15.57
C ILE A 77 -4.88 15.91 15.47
N PRO A 78 -4.93 16.69 16.58
CA PRO A 78 -4.57 18.11 16.58
C PRO A 78 -3.05 18.31 16.59
N MET A 79 -2.37 17.84 15.55
CA MET A 79 -0.93 17.92 15.40
C MET A 79 -0.58 18.81 14.19
N PRO A 80 0.02 19.99 14.41
CA PRO A 80 0.42 20.91 13.35
C PRO A 80 1.39 20.28 12.34
N TRP A 81 1.47 20.88 11.15
CA TRP A 81 2.51 20.52 10.20
C TRP A 81 3.87 20.95 10.73
N ASN A 82 4.85 20.04 10.70
CA ASN A 82 6.22 20.38 11.06
C ASN A 82 6.98 20.78 9.80
N TYR A 83 7.29 22.07 9.67
CA TYR A 83 8.08 22.62 8.58
C TYR A 83 9.59 22.39 8.73
N GLN A 84 10.04 22.05 9.93
CA GLN A 84 11.44 21.68 10.13
C GLN A 84 11.67 20.31 9.50
N ALA A 85 12.65 20.22 8.64
CA ALA A 85 13.09 18.92 8.16
C ALA A 85 13.49 18.08 9.38
N CYS A 86 12.90 16.90 9.52
CA CYS A 86 13.47 15.91 10.42
C CYS A 86 14.92 15.72 9.96
N SER A 87 15.89 16.09 10.81
CA SER A 87 17.23 15.58 10.61
C SER A 87 17.15 14.09 10.89
N PRO A 88 17.26 13.23 9.88
CA PRO A 88 17.30 11.80 10.14
C PRO A 88 18.46 11.52 11.09
N HIS A 89 18.31 10.51 11.94
CA HIS A 89 19.45 9.96 12.63
C HIS A 89 20.52 9.64 11.59
N GLN A 90 21.74 9.99 11.87
CA GLN A 90 22.84 9.75 10.93
C GLN A 90 23.60 8.49 11.37
N PRO A 91 23.75 7.48 10.50
CA PRO A 91 23.17 7.34 9.14
C PRO A 91 21.68 7.05 9.14
N LEU A 92 20.97 7.44 8.06
CA LEU A 92 19.60 7.03 7.80
C LEU A 92 19.58 5.53 7.43
N LYS A 93 18.88 4.71 8.21
CA LYS A 93 18.82 3.26 7.99
C LYS A 93 17.56 2.86 7.23
N ILE A 94 17.74 2.26 6.07
CA ILE A 94 16.67 1.87 5.15
C ILE A 94 16.59 0.35 5.06
N GLY A 95 15.44 -0.21 5.48
CA GLY A 95 15.11 -1.62 5.28
C GLY A 95 14.54 -1.84 3.88
N VAL A 96 15.13 -2.73 3.09
CA VAL A 96 14.65 -3.06 1.74
C VAL A 96 13.88 -4.36 1.76
N MET A 97 12.59 -4.29 1.48
CA MET A 97 11.72 -5.45 1.27
C MET A 97 11.67 -5.76 -0.23
N TRP A 98 12.38 -6.78 -0.65
CA TRP A 98 12.51 -7.18 -2.05
C TRP A 98 11.25 -7.81 -2.64
N HIS A 99 10.54 -8.59 -1.84
CA HIS A 99 9.26 -9.22 -2.13
C HIS A 99 8.48 -9.41 -0.83
N ASP A 100 7.23 -9.84 -0.91
CA ASP A 100 6.36 -10.03 0.26
C ASP A 100 6.17 -11.51 0.68
N GLU A 101 6.99 -12.43 0.17
CA GLU A 101 6.92 -13.88 0.35
C GLU A 101 5.61 -14.52 -0.19
N VAL A 102 4.83 -13.78 -0.95
CA VAL A 102 3.59 -14.27 -1.59
C VAL A 102 3.67 -14.15 -3.11
N VAL A 103 4.08 -12.97 -3.62
CA VAL A 103 4.20 -12.69 -5.05
C VAL A 103 5.53 -12.02 -5.35
N THR A 104 6.26 -12.58 -6.28
CA THR A 104 7.52 -12.04 -6.78
C THR A 104 7.29 -10.80 -7.65
N PRO A 105 7.98 -9.69 -7.42
CA PRO A 105 7.90 -8.54 -8.31
C PRO A 105 8.40 -8.86 -9.72
N HIS A 106 7.72 -8.33 -10.73
CA HIS A 106 8.10 -8.46 -12.12
C HIS A 106 9.46 -7.80 -12.41
N PRO A 107 10.20 -8.22 -13.45
CA PRO A 107 11.54 -7.73 -13.76
C PRO A 107 11.67 -6.19 -13.78
N PRO A 108 10.74 -5.41 -14.36
CA PRO A 108 10.84 -3.95 -14.33
C PRO A 108 10.82 -3.37 -12.90
N ILE A 109 10.03 -3.97 -12.00
CA ILE A 109 9.90 -3.51 -10.61
C ILE A 109 11.16 -3.88 -9.83
N THR A 110 11.64 -5.13 -9.97
CA THR A 110 12.89 -5.59 -9.35
C THR A 110 14.07 -4.73 -9.80
N ARG A 111 14.19 -4.46 -11.10
CA ARG A 111 15.23 -3.57 -11.63
C ARG A 111 15.14 -2.16 -11.04
N ALA A 112 13.94 -1.56 -11.02
CA ALA A 112 13.75 -0.23 -10.46
C ALA A 112 14.16 -0.18 -8.99
N LEU A 113 13.81 -1.20 -8.20
CA LEU A 113 14.21 -1.30 -6.79
C LEU A 113 15.73 -1.41 -6.66
N CYS A 114 16.39 -2.27 -7.46
CA CYS A 114 17.84 -2.39 -7.49
C CYS A 114 18.53 -1.07 -7.86
N GLU A 115 18.00 -0.32 -8.85
CA GLU A 115 18.54 0.98 -9.25
C GLU A 115 18.48 2.00 -8.11
N VAL A 116 17.39 2.02 -7.34
CA VAL A 116 17.25 2.91 -6.16
C VAL A 116 18.23 2.49 -5.09
N VAL A 117 18.27 1.21 -4.73
CA VAL A 117 19.16 0.67 -3.69
C VAL A 117 20.62 0.97 -4.03
N THR A 118 21.05 0.73 -5.27
CA THR A 118 22.42 1.05 -5.72
C THR A 118 22.78 2.52 -5.55
N LYS A 119 21.82 3.42 -5.86
CA LYS A 119 22.05 4.87 -5.68
C LYS A 119 22.12 5.28 -4.21
N LEU A 120 21.28 4.68 -3.36
CA LEU A 120 21.24 4.96 -1.93
C LEU A 120 22.49 4.43 -1.22
N ASP A 121 22.94 3.22 -1.56
CA ASP A 121 24.13 2.59 -0.99
C ASP A 121 25.42 3.36 -1.29
N ALA A 122 25.45 4.10 -2.40
CA ALA A 122 26.55 5.00 -2.73
C ALA A 122 26.57 6.30 -1.89
N MET A 123 25.56 6.57 -1.08
CA MET A 123 25.46 7.79 -0.26
C MET A 123 26.09 7.57 1.12
N PRO A 124 27.00 8.46 1.58
CA PRO A 124 27.80 8.23 2.81
C PRO A 124 26.99 8.18 4.11
N ASN A 125 25.78 8.71 4.10
CA ASN A 125 24.93 8.84 5.29
C ASN A 125 23.69 7.93 5.23
N ILE A 126 23.74 6.86 4.44
CA ILE A 126 22.67 5.87 4.30
C ILE A 126 23.24 4.50 4.62
N GLU A 127 22.53 3.74 5.42
CA GLU A 127 22.76 2.32 5.70
C GLU A 127 21.61 1.53 5.10
N ILE A 128 21.91 0.55 4.25
CA ILE A 128 20.92 -0.35 3.65
C ILE A 128 20.97 -1.69 4.38
N VAL A 129 19.80 -2.20 4.76
CA VAL A 129 19.65 -3.52 5.36
C VAL A 129 18.47 -4.24 4.69
N ASP A 130 18.52 -5.56 4.67
CA ASP A 130 17.38 -6.35 4.21
C ASP A 130 16.23 -6.30 5.23
N TRP A 131 15.03 -6.06 4.73
CA TRP A 131 13.79 -6.15 5.52
C TRP A 131 13.09 -7.47 5.19
N LYS A 132 12.92 -8.31 6.21
CA LYS A 132 12.15 -9.54 6.05
C LYS A 132 10.65 -9.23 6.08
N PRO A 133 9.88 -9.63 5.04
CA PRO A 133 8.44 -9.50 5.05
C PRO A 133 7.80 -10.30 6.20
N HIS A 134 6.65 -9.84 6.67
CA HIS A 134 5.94 -10.47 7.78
C HIS A 134 4.51 -10.79 7.41
N LEU A 135 4.20 -12.08 7.26
CA LEU A 135 2.85 -12.66 7.17
C LEU A 135 1.87 -11.88 6.26
N HIS A 136 2.28 -11.57 5.02
CA HIS A 136 1.44 -10.77 4.11
C HIS A 136 0.12 -11.43 3.74
N SER A 137 0.06 -12.77 3.66
CA SER A 137 -1.18 -13.51 3.42
C SER A 137 -2.17 -13.36 4.58
N GLU A 138 -1.69 -13.42 5.81
CA GLU A 138 -2.49 -13.22 7.02
C GLU A 138 -2.96 -11.77 7.13
N ALA A 139 -2.08 -10.80 6.83
CA ALA A 139 -2.44 -9.39 6.75
C ALA A 139 -3.59 -9.14 5.77
N TRP A 140 -3.54 -9.79 4.61
CA TRP A 140 -4.60 -9.72 3.62
C TRP A 140 -5.92 -10.33 4.11
N ALA A 141 -5.87 -11.47 4.79
CA ALA A 141 -7.06 -12.12 5.35
C ALA A 141 -7.73 -11.26 6.44
N ILE A 142 -6.93 -10.69 7.36
CA ILE A 142 -7.42 -9.80 8.40
C ILE A 142 -8.06 -8.55 7.78
N LEU A 143 -7.34 -7.89 6.88
CA LEU A 143 -7.79 -6.66 6.23
C LEU A 143 -9.08 -6.90 5.44
N SER A 144 -9.13 -7.92 4.57
CA SER A 144 -10.30 -8.24 3.75
C SER A 144 -11.54 -8.55 4.60
N SER A 145 -11.35 -9.23 5.74
CA SER A 145 -12.44 -9.54 6.68
C SER A 145 -13.01 -8.29 7.35
N LEU A 146 -12.17 -7.26 7.57
CA LEU A 146 -12.58 -6.02 8.23
C LEU A 146 -13.07 -4.93 7.28
N TYR A 147 -12.79 -5.03 5.97
CA TYR A 147 -13.25 -4.04 5.00
C TYR A 147 -14.74 -4.13 4.68
N PHE A 148 -15.26 -5.35 4.54
CA PHE A 148 -16.65 -5.61 4.15
C PHE A 148 -17.34 -6.46 5.22
N THR A 149 -17.50 -5.88 6.41
CA THR A 149 -18.06 -6.58 7.59
C THR A 149 -19.53 -6.96 7.43
N ASP A 150 -20.23 -6.33 6.50
CA ASP A 150 -21.59 -6.65 6.06
C ASP A 150 -21.66 -7.80 5.03
N GLY A 151 -20.51 -8.31 4.57
CA GLY A 151 -20.42 -9.30 3.49
C GLY A 151 -20.71 -8.73 2.10
N GLY A 152 -20.60 -7.39 1.93
CA GLY A 152 -20.84 -6.70 0.67
C GLY A 152 -22.31 -6.42 0.37
N GLU A 153 -23.20 -6.54 1.36
CA GLU A 153 -24.65 -6.30 1.19
C GLU A 153 -24.94 -4.86 0.74
N GLU A 154 -24.25 -3.86 1.32
CA GLU A 154 -24.42 -2.45 0.94
C GLU A 154 -23.93 -2.19 -0.50
N THR A 155 -22.77 -2.71 -0.86
CA THR A 155 -22.26 -2.62 -2.24
C THR A 155 -23.26 -3.22 -3.23
N LYS A 156 -23.82 -4.38 -2.91
CA LYS A 156 -24.85 -5.04 -3.73
C LYS A 156 -26.10 -4.19 -3.85
N ALA A 157 -26.55 -3.58 -2.76
CA ALA A 157 -27.74 -2.73 -2.75
C ALA A 157 -27.56 -1.49 -3.62
N LEU A 158 -26.42 -0.80 -3.50
CA LEU A 158 -26.10 0.39 -4.30
C LEU A 158 -26.01 0.09 -5.79
N LEU A 159 -25.37 -1.01 -6.19
CA LEU A 159 -25.32 -1.44 -7.58
C LEU A 159 -26.71 -1.80 -8.12
N ALA A 160 -27.57 -2.40 -7.29
CA ALA A 160 -28.93 -2.74 -7.70
C ALA A 160 -29.81 -1.50 -7.85
N GLU A 161 -29.61 -0.46 -7.01
CA GLU A 161 -30.33 0.81 -7.08
C GLU A 161 -30.02 1.59 -8.37
N SER A 162 -28.73 1.63 -8.77
CA SER A 162 -28.32 2.28 -10.02
C SER A 162 -28.52 1.42 -11.27
N GLY A 163 -28.75 0.10 -11.10
CA GLY A 163 -28.80 -0.85 -12.21
C GLY A 163 -27.42 -1.17 -12.83
N GLU A 164 -26.33 -0.81 -12.15
CA GLU A 164 -24.99 -1.08 -12.62
C GLU A 164 -24.60 -2.57 -12.47
N PRO A 165 -23.90 -3.14 -13.46
CA PRO A 165 -23.38 -4.51 -13.34
C PRO A 165 -22.20 -4.54 -12.37
N TRP A 166 -21.94 -5.70 -11.76
CA TRP A 166 -20.71 -5.96 -11.04
C TRP A 166 -19.51 -5.84 -11.99
N MET A 167 -18.66 -4.85 -11.74
CA MET A 167 -17.37 -4.77 -12.44
C MET A 167 -16.46 -5.92 -11.99
N PRO A 168 -15.61 -6.48 -12.88
CA PRO A 168 -14.79 -7.65 -12.56
C PRO A 168 -13.94 -7.53 -11.30
N LEU A 169 -13.28 -6.38 -11.05
CA LEU A 169 -12.49 -6.19 -9.84
C LEU A 169 -13.35 -5.99 -8.60
N THR A 170 -14.52 -5.35 -8.71
CA THR A 170 -15.48 -5.23 -7.60
C THR A 170 -16.05 -6.60 -7.23
N SER A 171 -16.37 -7.44 -8.23
CA SER A 171 -16.77 -8.83 -7.99
C SER A 171 -15.67 -9.61 -7.27
N PHE A 172 -14.45 -9.53 -7.78
CA PHE A 172 -13.28 -10.21 -7.20
C PHE A 172 -13.07 -9.86 -5.72
N ILE A 173 -13.11 -8.57 -5.36
CA ILE A 173 -12.77 -8.15 -3.99
C ILE A 173 -13.94 -8.32 -3.00
N VAL A 174 -15.18 -8.15 -3.44
CA VAL A 174 -16.34 -8.17 -2.56
C VAL A 174 -17.08 -9.51 -2.60
N LYS A 175 -17.41 -9.99 -3.81
CA LYS A 175 -18.29 -11.15 -3.99
C LYS A 175 -17.53 -12.48 -3.98
N ASP A 176 -16.36 -12.51 -4.64
CA ASP A 176 -15.61 -13.75 -4.89
C ASP A 176 -14.51 -13.96 -3.83
N ASN A 177 -14.23 -12.95 -3.01
CA ASN A 177 -13.22 -13.02 -1.95
C ASN A 177 -13.72 -13.89 -0.78
N PRO A 178 -13.05 -15.00 -0.46
CA PRO A 178 -13.50 -15.93 0.59
C PRO A 178 -13.45 -15.34 2.02
N CYS A 179 -12.67 -14.26 2.21
CA CYS A 179 -12.57 -13.57 3.49
C CYS A 179 -13.74 -12.61 3.75
N VAL A 180 -14.43 -12.16 2.69
CA VAL A 180 -15.58 -11.24 2.81
C VAL A 180 -16.82 -12.02 3.22
N LYS A 181 -17.29 -11.79 4.43
CA LYS A 181 -18.48 -12.45 5.01
C LYS A 181 -19.21 -11.49 5.92
N LYS A 182 -20.51 -11.62 6.00
CA LYS A 182 -21.30 -10.92 7.02
C LYS A 182 -20.87 -11.34 8.41
N LEU A 183 -20.29 -10.39 9.16
CA LEU A 183 -19.77 -10.64 10.49
C LEU A 183 -20.83 -10.41 11.55
N THR A 184 -20.84 -11.27 12.57
CA THR A 184 -21.50 -10.95 13.84
C THR A 184 -20.59 -10.04 14.68
N PRO A 185 -21.13 -9.28 15.67
CA PRO A 185 -20.30 -8.47 16.56
C PRO A 185 -19.14 -9.24 17.19
N LYS A 186 -19.38 -10.51 17.60
CA LYS A 186 -18.33 -11.37 18.15
C LYS A 186 -17.21 -11.67 17.15
N LYS A 187 -17.57 -11.91 15.88
CA LYS A 187 -16.58 -12.14 14.82
C LYS A 187 -15.83 -10.87 14.44
N MET A 188 -16.49 -9.72 14.49
CA MET A 188 -15.85 -8.43 14.27
C MET A 188 -14.80 -8.15 15.37
N TYR A 189 -15.13 -8.37 16.65
CA TYR A 189 -14.16 -8.26 17.73
C TYR A 189 -12.97 -9.20 17.57
N TYR A 190 -13.21 -10.44 17.16
CA TYR A 190 -12.14 -11.39 16.87
C TYR A 190 -11.17 -10.85 15.81
N TRP A 191 -11.68 -10.37 14.68
CA TRP A 191 -10.81 -9.83 13.62
C TRP A 191 -10.10 -8.54 14.03
N GLN A 192 -10.70 -7.73 14.88
CA GLN A 192 -10.04 -6.55 15.46
C GLN A 192 -8.91 -6.96 16.41
N GLU A 193 -9.09 -8.02 17.20
CA GLU A 193 -8.02 -8.58 18.04
C GLU A 193 -6.87 -9.12 17.18
N GLU A 194 -7.15 -9.85 16.10
CA GLU A 194 -6.13 -10.33 15.16
C GLU A 194 -5.37 -9.15 14.52
N ARG A 195 -6.08 -8.08 14.14
CA ARG A 195 -5.45 -6.83 13.65
C ARG A 195 -4.48 -6.25 14.68
N GLU A 196 -4.89 -6.13 15.92
CA GLU A 196 -4.03 -5.57 16.98
C GLU A 196 -2.84 -6.49 17.29
N ALA A 197 -3.04 -7.80 17.25
CA ALA A 197 -1.95 -8.77 17.43
C ALA A 197 -0.92 -8.61 16.30
N TYR A 198 -1.38 -8.55 15.04
CA TYR A 198 -0.53 -8.34 13.88
C TYR A 198 0.26 -7.02 13.96
N ARG A 199 -0.41 -5.92 14.32
CA ARG A 199 0.23 -4.61 14.51
C ARG A 199 1.32 -4.63 15.57
N LYS A 200 1.06 -5.28 16.71
CA LYS A 200 2.03 -5.41 17.82
C LYS A 200 3.25 -6.24 17.39
N GLU A 201 3.03 -7.33 16.68
CA GLU A 201 4.10 -8.18 16.21
C GLU A 201 4.96 -7.46 15.17
N HIS A 202 4.33 -6.80 14.21
CA HIS A 202 5.06 -6.00 13.21
C HIS A 202 5.86 -4.85 13.86
N ALA A 203 5.29 -4.15 14.83
CA ALA A 203 5.99 -3.12 15.59
C ALA A 203 7.18 -3.70 16.37
N LYS A 204 7.03 -4.91 16.94
CA LYS A 204 8.13 -5.62 17.60
C LYS A 204 9.26 -5.95 16.61
N ILE A 205 8.93 -6.50 15.44
CA ILE A 205 9.91 -6.79 14.38
C ILE A 205 10.67 -5.53 13.98
N TRP A 206 9.96 -4.41 13.84
CA TRP A 206 10.60 -3.11 13.54
C TRP A 206 11.54 -2.68 14.65
N ASN A 207 11.09 -2.73 15.90
CA ASN A 207 11.90 -2.35 17.06
C ASN A 207 13.11 -3.27 17.25
N ASP A 208 12.99 -4.57 16.93
CA ASP A 208 14.06 -5.56 17.02
C ASP A 208 15.19 -5.30 15.98
N THR A 209 15.00 -4.40 15.03
CA THR A 209 16.08 -3.95 14.11
C THR A 209 17.07 -2.99 14.79
N ALA A 210 16.76 -2.49 15.99
CA ALA A 210 17.64 -1.62 16.75
C ALA A 210 18.94 -2.34 17.15
N THR A 211 20.06 -1.63 17.05
CA THR A 211 21.39 -2.14 17.41
C THR A 211 21.88 -1.60 18.74
N GLY A 212 21.18 -0.61 19.30
CA GLY A 212 21.51 0.05 20.57
C GLY A 212 20.30 0.25 21.48
N ALA A 213 20.53 0.78 22.67
CA ALA A 213 19.49 1.04 23.66
C ALA A 213 18.56 2.19 23.20
N GLY A 214 17.27 2.08 23.59
CA GLY A 214 16.31 3.15 23.29
C GLY A 214 15.91 3.28 21.82
N GLY A 215 16.19 2.28 20.98
CA GLY A 215 15.88 2.29 19.55
C GLY A 215 16.99 2.85 18.66
N GLU A 216 18.18 3.05 19.21
CA GLU A 216 19.34 3.51 18.43
C GLU A 216 19.67 2.50 17.32
N GLY A 217 19.89 3.00 16.10
CA GLY A 217 20.20 2.19 14.93
C GLY A 217 19.04 1.32 14.44
N MET A 218 17.80 1.64 14.81
CA MET A 218 16.60 1.04 14.25
C MET A 218 16.40 1.47 12.81
N VAL A 219 15.73 0.64 12.00
CA VAL A 219 15.31 1.02 10.64
C VAL A 219 14.40 2.25 10.70
N ASP A 220 14.72 3.28 9.92
CA ASP A 220 13.95 4.53 9.85
C ASP A 220 12.82 4.45 8.81
N ILE A 221 13.09 3.75 7.68
CA ILE A 221 12.18 3.69 6.53
C ILE A 221 12.23 2.29 5.91
N ILE A 222 11.09 1.79 5.44
CA ILE A 222 11.02 0.60 4.59
C ILE A 222 10.85 1.04 3.13
N LEU A 223 11.73 0.57 2.26
CA LEU A 223 11.64 0.69 0.82
C LEU A 223 11.12 -0.64 0.26
N CYS A 224 10.03 -0.60 -0.52
CA CYS A 224 9.40 -1.79 -1.06
C CYS A 224 8.71 -1.51 -2.40
N PRO A 225 8.37 -2.55 -3.18
CA PRO A 225 7.48 -2.42 -4.32
C PRO A 225 6.11 -1.86 -3.92
N VAL A 226 5.46 -1.12 -4.82
CA VAL A 226 4.05 -0.69 -4.65
C VAL A 226 3.08 -1.79 -5.09
N GLY A 227 3.51 -2.64 -5.97
CA GLY A 227 2.78 -3.80 -6.49
C GLY A 227 3.70 -4.74 -7.24
N PRO A 228 3.22 -5.91 -7.65
CA PRO A 228 4.08 -6.90 -8.31
C PRO A 228 4.54 -6.45 -9.70
N GLY A 229 3.76 -5.64 -10.40
CA GLY A 229 4.05 -5.26 -11.78
C GLY A 229 3.85 -3.78 -12.07
N VAL A 230 4.09 -3.42 -13.32
CA VAL A 230 3.77 -2.11 -13.88
C VAL A 230 2.26 -1.96 -14.07
N ALA A 231 1.80 -0.81 -14.62
CA ALA A 231 0.39 -0.56 -14.86
C ALA A 231 -0.29 -1.76 -15.56
N PRO A 232 -1.20 -2.47 -14.89
CA PRO A 232 -1.81 -3.67 -15.43
C PRO A 232 -2.90 -3.33 -16.45
N LYS A 233 -3.25 -4.29 -17.31
CA LYS A 233 -4.46 -4.18 -18.14
C LYS A 233 -5.69 -4.01 -17.27
N HIS A 234 -6.73 -3.37 -17.83
CA HIS A 234 -8.01 -3.24 -17.13
C HIS A 234 -8.50 -4.61 -16.62
N ASN A 235 -9.02 -4.63 -15.40
CA ASN A 235 -9.57 -5.80 -14.72
C ASN A 235 -8.57 -6.91 -14.34
N THR A 236 -7.26 -6.69 -14.46
CA THR A 236 -6.25 -7.70 -14.09
C THR A 236 -5.51 -7.39 -12.79
N ALA A 237 -5.68 -6.20 -12.21
CA ALA A 237 -5.05 -5.79 -10.95
C ALA A 237 -5.67 -6.49 -9.74
N LYS A 238 -5.36 -7.78 -9.52
CA LYS A 238 -5.96 -8.58 -8.45
C LYS A 238 -5.09 -8.74 -7.20
N TYR A 239 -3.82 -8.38 -7.26
CA TYR A 239 -2.91 -8.50 -6.13
C TYR A 239 -2.61 -7.14 -5.50
N TRP A 240 -3.02 -6.93 -4.24
CA TRP A 240 -2.94 -5.63 -3.57
C TRP A 240 -2.14 -5.68 -2.25
N SER A 241 -1.57 -6.82 -1.86
CA SER A 241 -0.92 -6.99 -0.55
C SER A 241 0.26 -6.06 -0.34
N TYR A 242 1.00 -5.69 -1.39
CA TYR A 242 2.08 -4.70 -1.30
C TYR A 242 1.64 -3.33 -0.80
N THR A 243 0.39 -2.95 -1.00
CA THR A 243 -0.16 -1.68 -0.50
C THR A 243 -1.06 -1.87 0.72
N SER A 244 -1.84 -2.94 0.78
CA SER A 244 -2.87 -3.14 1.79
C SER A 244 -2.31 -3.38 3.20
N GLN A 245 -1.13 -4.00 3.31
CA GLN A 245 -0.44 -4.16 4.59
C GLN A 245 -0.24 -2.83 5.32
N TRP A 246 0.17 -1.78 4.59
CA TRP A 246 0.37 -0.45 5.16
C TRP A 246 -0.94 0.24 5.58
N ASN A 247 -2.09 -0.21 5.06
CA ASN A 247 -3.40 0.21 5.54
C ASN A 247 -3.75 -0.52 6.85
N LEU A 248 -3.49 -1.82 6.90
CA LEU A 248 -3.68 -2.61 8.12
C LEU A 248 -2.85 -2.07 9.28
N LEU A 249 -1.59 -1.71 9.02
CA LEU A 249 -0.65 -1.14 10.00
C LEU A 249 -0.91 0.35 10.30
N ASP A 250 -1.66 1.04 9.44
CA ASP A 250 -1.83 2.49 9.44
C ASP A 250 -0.51 3.29 9.34
N TYR A 251 0.48 2.77 8.63
CA TYR A 251 1.72 3.50 8.41
C TYR A 251 1.58 4.49 7.27
N PRO A 252 2.16 5.71 7.39
CA PRO A 252 2.24 6.62 6.27
C PRO A 252 3.13 6.02 5.19
N ALA A 253 2.75 6.20 3.92
CA ALA A 253 3.52 5.64 2.82
C ALA A 253 3.44 6.51 1.57
N VAL A 254 4.57 6.68 0.90
CA VAL A 254 4.67 7.42 -0.35
C VAL A 254 5.05 6.47 -1.50
N ALA A 255 4.28 6.52 -2.59
CA ALA A 255 4.69 5.96 -3.87
C ALA A 255 5.38 7.06 -4.69
N PHE A 256 6.46 6.72 -5.36
CA PHE A 256 7.21 7.67 -6.22
C PHE A 256 7.70 6.97 -7.50
N PRO A 257 7.75 7.68 -8.63
CA PRO A 257 8.23 7.13 -9.88
C PRO A 257 9.77 6.99 -9.87
N VAL A 258 10.27 5.88 -10.38
CA VAL A 258 11.71 5.57 -10.45
C VAL A 258 12.20 5.46 -11.88
N SER A 259 11.55 4.59 -12.66
CA SER A 259 12.02 4.19 -13.99
C SER A 259 10.81 3.89 -14.90
N LYS A 260 11.09 3.48 -16.11
CA LYS A 260 10.11 2.98 -17.09
C LYS A 260 10.50 1.58 -17.50
N VAL A 261 9.53 0.81 -18.02
CA VAL A 261 9.82 -0.48 -18.67
C VAL A 261 10.83 -0.29 -19.80
N ASP A 262 11.79 -1.19 -19.87
CA ASP A 262 12.88 -1.17 -20.86
C ASP A 262 12.92 -2.54 -21.55
N LYS A 263 12.63 -2.56 -22.86
CA LYS A 263 12.55 -3.80 -23.66
C LYS A 263 13.85 -4.61 -23.64
N GLU A 264 15.00 -3.95 -23.51
CA GLU A 264 16.31 -4.61 -23.56
C GLU A 264 16.72 -5.20 -22.20
N LYS A 265 16.18 -4.64 -21.09
CA LYS A 265 16.57 -5.00 -19.73
C LYS A 265 15.54 -5.86 -19.01
N ASP A 266 14.27 -5.69 -19.35
CA ASP A 266 13.15 -6.31 -18.63
C ASP A 266 12.68 -7.58 -19.34
N ASN A 267 13.48 -8.64 -19.27
CA ASN A 267 13.15 -9.92 -19.85
C ASN A 267 12.36 -10.79 -18.90
N VAL A 268 11.52 -11.67 -19.44
CA VAL A 268 10.83 -12.69 -18.64
C VAL A 268 11.88 -13.63 -18.03
N ASN A 269 11.74 -13.90 -16.74
CA ASN A 269 12.59 -14.90 -16.09
C ASN A 269 12.11 -16.31 -16.48
N GLU A 270 12.86 -16.99 -17.32
CA GLU A 270 12.55 -18.36 -17.77
C GLU A 270 12.79 -19.42 -16.68
N GLU A 271 13.63 -19.11 -15.70
CA GLU A 271 13.94 -20.02 -14.55
C GLU A 271 13.03 -19.71 -13.34
N PHE A 272 11.92 -19.02 -13.56
CA PHE A 272 10.97 -18.67 -12.49
C PHE A 272 10.39 -19.92 -11.82
N SER A 273 10.39 -19.91 -10.48
CA SER A 273 9.71 -20.90 -9.65
C SER A 273 8.74 -20.16 -8.73
N ALA A 274 7.46 -20.42 -8.89
CA ALA A 274 6.43 -19.77 -8.11
C ALA A 274 6.51 -20.11 -6.62
N MET A 275 6.36 -19.12 -5.76
CA MET A 275 6.25 -19.29 -4.30
C MET A 275 4.85 -19.77 -3.90
N THR A 276 3.84 -19.31 -4.65
CA THR A 276 2.41 -19.60 -4.40
C THR A 276 1.65 -19.67 -5.72
N ASP A 277 0.42 -20.18 -5.69
CA ASP A 277 -0.47 -20.19 -6.87
C ASP A 277 -0.74 -18.75 -7.38
N VAL A 278 -0.86 -17.79 -6.47
CA VAL A 278 -1.07 -16.39 -6.81
C VAL A 278 0.19 -15.78 -7.47
N ASP A 279 1.37 -16.23 -7.08
CA ASP A 279 2.64 -15.85 -7.71
C ASP A 279 2.71 -16.36 -9.15
N GLU A 280 2.30 -17.61 -9.38
CA GLU A 280 2.21 -18.18 -10.73
C GLU A 280 1.23 -17.41 -11.62
N GLU A 281 0.05 -17.05 -11.10
CA GLU A 281 -0.91 -16.21 -11.82
C GLU A 281 -0.31 -14.85 -12.19
N ASN A 282 0.37 -14.18 -11.27
CA ASN A 282 1.00 -12.89 -11.52
C ASN A 282 2.18 -13.00 -12.49
N HIS A 283 2.98 -14.06 -12.41
CA HIS A 283 4.04 -14.32 -13.39
C HIS A 283 3.49 -14.50 -14.81
N ASN A 284 2.38 -15.21 -14.96
CA ASN A 284 1.72 -15.38 -16.25
C ASN A 284 1.19 -14.05 -16.81
N LEU A 285 0.68 -13.15 -15.96
CA LEU A 285 0.31 -11.79 -16.37
C LEU A 285 1.54 -10.97 -16.82
N CYS A 286 2.67 -11.10 -16.13
CA CYS A 286 3.93 -10.48 -16.52
C CYS A 286 4.40 -10.97 -17.89
N ARG A 287 4.40 -12.27 -18.09
CA ARG A 287 4.82 -12.89 -19.36
C ARG A 287 3.98 -12.39 -20.53
N LEU A 288 2.66 -12.35 -20.38
CA LEU A 288 1.75 -11.82 -21.39
C LEU A 288 2.02 -10.34 -21.69
N PHE A 289 2.20 -9.54 -20.63
CA PHE A 289 2.49 -8.10 -20.75
C PHE A 289 3.81 -7.86 -21.52
N LEU A 290 4.90 -8.52 -21.12
CA LEU A 290 6.21 -8.33 -21.76
C LEU A 290 6.22 -8.83 -23.19
N LEU A 291 5.58 -9.97 -23.50
CA LEU A 291 5.47 -10.47 -24.86
C LEU A 291 4.74 -9.47 -25.78
N GLU A 292 3.60 -8.92 -25.32
CA GLU A 292 2.87 -7.91 -26.08
C GLU A 292 3.66 -6.60 -26.20
N TYR A 293 4.32 -6.14 -25.12
CA TYR A 293 5.15 -4.94 -25.12
C TYR A 293 6.32 -5.05 -26.10
N HIS A 294 6.95 -6.24 -26.18
CA HIS A 294 8.05 -6.51 -27.11
C HIS A 294 7.56 -6.68 -28.57
N ALA A 295 6.29 -7.05 -28.78
CA ALA A 295 5.73 -7.23 -30.12
C ALA A 295 5.26 -5.91 -30.80
N VAL A 296 5.21 -4.81 -30.04
CA VAL A 296 4.86 -3.48 -30.58
C VAL A 296 6.14 -2.74 -30.89
N ASP A 297 6.57 -2.79 -32.15
CA ASP A 297 7.62 -1.94 -32.75
C ASP A 297 7.02 -0.69 -33.34
#